data_0cdaa12d768ceb8bc65173bbea911af4
#
_entry.id   0cdaa12d768ceb8bc65173bbea911af4
#
_cell.length_a   1.000
_cell.length_b   1.000
_cell.length_c   1.000
_cell.angle_alpha   90.00
_cell.angle_beta   90.00
_cell.angle_gamma   90.00
#
_symmetry.space_group_name_H-M   'P 1'
#
loop_
_entity.id
_entity.type
_entity.pdbx_description
1 polymer ?
#
loop_
_entity_poly.entity_id
_entity_poly.type
_entity_poly.pdbx_seq_one_letter_code
_entity_poly.pdbx_strand_id
1 'polypeptide(L)' 'MDIFDVLTAISKMRNKLVNRGLNEKKALIKAERVVSKEYHIPMPDIKKLVGGNYRNS' A
#
# COMPACT_ATOMS: atom_id res chain seq x y z
N MET A 1 10.69 -9.91 -7.83
CA MET A 1 10.11 -8.69 -7.23
C MET A 1 10.38 -8.68 -5.75
N ASP A 2 10.88 -7.56 -5.24
CA ASP A 2 11.22 -7.43 -3.84
C ASP A 2 10.01 -6.94 -3.04
N ILE A 3 9.73 -7.59 -1.91
CA ILE A 3 8.65 -7.18 -1.01
C ILE A 3 8.83 -5.74 -0.56
N PHE A 4 10.07 -5.33 -0.31
CA PHE A 4 10.35 -3.97 0.13
C PHE A 4 10.02 -2.93 -0.94
N ASP A 5 10.18 -3.27 -2.21
CA ASP A 5 9.81 -2.38 -3.30
C ASP A 5 8.30 -2.17 -3.32
N VAL A 6 7.54 -3.24 -3.09
CA VAL A 6 6.08 -3.17 -3.03
C VAL A 6 5.63 -2.29 -1.87
N LEU A 7 6.18 -2.53 -0.67
CA LEU A 7 5.83 -1.74 0.51
C LEU A 7 6.23 -0.27 0.35
N THR A 8 7.37 -0.01 -0.26
CA THR A 8 7.82 1.35 -0.54
C THR A 8 6.86 2.05 -1.51
N ALA A 9 6.43 1.34 -2.54
CA ALA A 9 5.49 1.89 -3.51
C ALA A 9 4.15 2.25 -2.84
N ILE A 10 3.67 1.38 -1.97
CA ILE A 10 2.43 1.65 -1.22
C ILE A 10 2.60 2.89 -0.33
N SER A 11 3.71 2.97 0.41
CA SER A 11 3.96 4.10 1.30
C SER A 11 4.06 5.42 0.55
N LYS A 12 4.77 5.43 -0.57
CA LYS A 12 4.89 6.64 -1.39
C LYS A 12 3.55 7.09 -1.93
N MET A 13 2.76 6.16 -2.44
CA MET A 13 1.43 6.49 -2.96
C MET A 13 0.51 6.98 -1.86
N ARG A 14 0.52 6.32 -0.70
CA ARG A 14 -0.28 6.74 0.45
C ARG A 14 0.06 8.18 0.85
N ASN A 15 1.35 8.47 1.00
CA ASN A 15 1.79 9.82 1.40
C ASN A 15 1.34 10.87 0.39
N LYS A 16 1.45 10.56 -0.90
CA LYS A 16 1.02 11.45 -1.96
C LYS A 16 -0.48 11.75 -1.86
N LEU A 17 -1.28 10.73 -1.57
CA LEU A 17 -2.73 10.90 -1.46
C LEU A 17 -3.11 11.66 -0.20
N VAL A 18 -2.44 11.41 0.91
CA VAL A 18 -2.66 12.17 2.14
C VAL A 18 -2.34 13.65 1.91
N ASN A 19 -1.26 13.94 1.21
CA ASN A 19 -0.89 15.32 0.89
C ASN A 19 -1.92 16.00 -0.01
N ARG A 20 -2.73 15.23 -0.73
CA ARG A 20 -3.80 15.76 -1.57
C ARG A 20 -5.12 15.88 -0.83
N GLY A 21 -5.16 15.55 0.45
CA GLY A 21 -6.34 15.72 1.28
C GLY A 21 -7.10 14.47 1.67
N LEU A 22 -6.69 13.30 1.21
CA LEU A 22 -7.32 12.05 1.65
C LEU A 22 -6.90 11.74 3.07
N ASN A 23 -7.82 11.14 3.87
CA ASN A 23 -7.41 10.65 5.18
C ASN A 23 -6.53 9.41 5.01
N GLU A 24 -5.77 9.10 6.06
CA GLU A 24 -4.78 8.02 6.00
C GLU A 24 -5.38 6.67 5.63
N LYS A 25 -6.55 6.35 6.16
CA LYS A 25 -7.18 5.07 5.91
C LYS A 25 -7.58 4.92 4.45
N LYS A 26 -8.22 5.93 3.89
CA LYS A 26 -8.62 5.92 2.48
C LYS A 26 -7.40 5.94 1.57
N ALA A 27 -6.39 6.71 1.94
CA ALA A 27 -5.16 6.80 1.18
C ALA A 27 -4.47 5.43 1.11
N LEU A 28 -4.42 4.72 2.22
CA LEU A 28 -3.80 3.39 2.26
C LEU A 28 -4.54 2.40 1.36
N ILE A 29 -5.88 2.37 1.46
CA ILE A 29 -6.68 1.46 0.65
C ILE A 29 -6.46 1.74 -0.84
N LYS A 30 -6.46 3.01 -1.22
CA LYS A 30 -6.26 3.38 -2.62
C LYS A 30 -4.85 3.05 -3.08
N ALA A 31 -3.86 3.29 -2.24
CA ALA A 31 -2.48 2.95 -2.55
C ALA A 31 -2.31 1.44 -2.77
N GLU A 32 -2.93 0.63 -1.93
CA GLU A 32 -2.91 -0.82 -2.09
C GLU A 32 -3.49 -1.26 -3.43
N ARG A 33 -4.60 -0.65 -3.83
CA ARG A 33 -5.24 -0.99 -5.11
C ARG A 33 -4.37 -0.61 -6.29
N VAL A 34 -3.76 0.56 -6.25
CA VAL A 34 -2.90 1.02 -7.33
C VAL A 34 -1.69 0.08 -7.48
N VAL A 35 -1.05 -0.22 -6.38
CA VAL A 35 0.12 -1.10 -6.40
C VAL A 35 -0.25 -2.52 -6.80
N SER A 36 -1.40 -3.00 -6.34
CA SER A 36 -1.91 -4.31 -6.76
C SER A 36 -1.99 -4.41 -8.28
N LYS A 37 -2.51 -3.38 -8.93
CA LYS A 37 -2.64 -3.35 -10.38
C LYS A 37 -1.28 -3.22 -11.07
N GLU A 38 -0.44 -2.33 -10.58
CA GLU A 38 0.85 -2.07 -11.22
C GLU A 38 1.78 -3.27 -11.15
N TYR A 39 1.77 -3.97 -10.03
CA TYR A 39 2.68 -5.09 -9.80
C TYR A 39 2.03 -6.44 -10.07
N HIS A 40 0.77 -6.45 -10.49
CA HIS A 40 0.03 -7.68 -10.76
C HIS A 40 -0.01 -8.61 -9.55
N ILE A 41 -0.23 -8.03 -8.38
CA ILE A 41 -0.32 -8.78 -7.13
C ILE A 41 -1.78 -8.75 -6.65
N PRO A 42 -2.39 -9.91 -6.38
CA PRO A 42 -3.77 -9.93 -5.88
C PRO A 42 -3.92 -9.14 -4.58
N MET A 43 -5.06 -8.46 -4.42
CA MET A 43 -5.31 -7.66 -3.22
C MET A 43 -5.15 -8.43 -1.90
N PRO A 44 -5.60 -9.68 -1.80
CA PRO A 44 -5.38 -10.43 -0.55
C PRO A 44 -3.91 -10.55 -0.18
N ASP A 45 -3.04 -10.71 -1.16
CA ASP A 45 -1.60 -10.80 -0.92
C ASP A 45 -1.03 -9.44 -0.50
N ILE A 46 -1.49 -8.36 -1.13
CA ILE A 46 -1.11 -7.00 -0.74
C ILE A 46 -1.50 -6.77 0.73
N LYS A 47 -2.71 -7.14 1.11
CA LYS A 47 -3.18 -6.95 2.48
C LYS A 47 -2.37 -7.75 3.49
N LYS A 48 -1.94 -8.95 3.12
CA LYS A 48 -1.07 -9.74 3.98
C LYS A 48 0.27 -9.07 4.20
N LEU A 49 0.86 -8.52 3.15
CA LEU A 49 2.13 -7.82 3.25
C LEU A 49 2.01 -6.59 4.17
N VAL A 50 0.99 -5.79 3.94
CA VAL A 50 0.76 -4.57 4.73
C VAL A 50 0.42 -4.93 6.17
N GLY A 51 -0.49 -5.88 6.37
CA GLY A 51 -0.90 -6.31 7.70
C GLY A 51 0.26 -6.88 8.51
N GLY A 52 1.08 -7.71 7.89
CA GLY A 52 2.25 -8.26 8.55
C GLY A 52 3.26 -7.20 8.94
N ASN A 53 3.39 -6.16 8.12
CA ASN A 53 4.35 -5.09 8.35
C ASN A 53 3.89 -4.11 9.44
N TYR A 54 2.59 -3.78 9.47
CA TYR A 54 2.06 -2.78 10.40
C TYR A 54 1.49 -3.35 11.69
N ARG A 55 1.14 -4.62 11.69
CA ARG A 55 0.51 -5.25 12.85
C ARG A 55 1.45 -5.66 13.95
N ASN A 56 2.71 -5.83 13.64
CA ASN A 56 3.69 -6.35 14.60
C ASN A 56 4.34 -5.25 15.43
N SER A 57 3.82 -4.12 15.36
CA SER A 57 4.33 -3.02 16.18
C SER A 57 3.90 -3.17 17.63
#